data_3ebd42d8ea20238a0972b94ac3acf76e
#
_entry.id   3ebd42d8ea20238a0972b94ac3acf76e
#
_cell.length_a   1.000
_cell.length_b   1.000
_cell.length_c   1.000
_cell.angle_alpha   90.00
_cell.angle_beta   90.00
_cell.angle_gamma   90.00
#
_symmetry.space_group_name_H-M   'P 1'
#
loop_
_entity.id
_entity.type
_entity.pdbx_description
1 polymer ?
#
loop_
_entity_poly.entity_id
_entity_poly.type
_entity_poly.pdbx_seq_one_letter_code
_entity_poly.pdbx_strand_id
1 'polypeptide(L)'
;MKPGTFMSNRKFPIVLGLMLMAVLSFAGQSIAKMSAKEVDASVDAAMERFYKQVKDAKEVVRQAKGMLILPNVKKGALIVGGEYGQGAMRIGGKTVEYYSMFAGSLGLQIGGQAKDIIIAFMSSEALKKFRESKGWEAGVDGNVALIKVGAGESALTAMSKQPIAAFVFDVKGLMADMSLKGAKFSKLDKSK
;
A
#
# COMPACT_ATOMS: atom_id res chain seq x y z
N MET A 1 -36.97 53.58 26.79
CA MET A 1 -36.53 52.92 25.58
C MET A 1 -35.01 53.08 25.49
N LYS A 2 -34.19 51.99 25.77
CA LYS A 2 -32.75 52.04 25.67
C LYS A 2 -32.34 51.30 24.38
N PRO A 3 -31.44 51.84 23.53
CA PRO A 3 -30.97 51.12 22.34
C PRO A 3 -29.95 50.07 22.73
N GLY A 4 -30.14 48.85 22.25
CA GLY A 4 -29.25 47.70 22.45
C GLY A 4 -27.93 47.85 21.68
N THR A 5 -26.84 47.62 22.35
CA THR A 5 -25.49 47.66 21.82
C THR A 5 -25.24 46.38 20.97
N PHE A 6 -25.09 46.54 19.68
CA PHE A 6 -24.72 45.46 18.74
C PHE A 6 -23.20 45.21 18.84
N MET A 7 -22.82 44.18 19.57
CA MET A 7 -21.40 43.75 19.62
C MET A 7 -20.99 43.13 18.30
N SER A 8 -20.24 43.87 17.49
CA SER A 8 -19.59 43.41 16.26
C SER A 8 -18.53 42.39 16.55
N ASN A 9 -18.77 41.14 16.18
CA ASN A 9 -17.90 40.01 16.39
C ASN A 9 -16.78 39.95 15.30
N ARG A 10 -15.80 40.90 15.39
CA ARG A 10 -14.70 41.07 14.41
C ARG A 10 -13.61 39.97 14.47
N LYS A 11 -13.76 38.97 15.34
CA LYS A 11 -12.76 37.88 15.50
C LYS A 11 -12.97 36.69 14.57
N PHE A 12 -14.16 36.55 13.95
CA PHE A 12 -14.47 35.40 13.08
C PHE A 12 -13.63 35.32 11.79
N PRO A 13 -13.31 36.42 11.07
CA PRO A 13 -12.50 36.30 9.83
C PRO A 13 -11.03 35.99 10.09
N ILE A 14 -10.47 36.32 11.26
CA ILE A 14 -9.07 36.04 11.59
C ILE A 14 -8.83 34.54 11.86
N VAL A 15 -9.77 33.89 12.54
CA VAL A 15 -9.70 32.45 12.82
C VAL A 15 -9.86 31.64 11.54
N LEU A 16 -10.75 32.03 10.63
CA LEU A 16 -10.94 31.37 9.35
C LEU A 16 -9.73 31.54 8.44
N GLY A 17 -9.07 32.70 8.42
CA GLY A 17 -7.84 32.94 7.66
C GLY A 17 -6.63 32.14 8.17
N LEU A 18 -6.48 31.97 9.48
CA LEU A 18 -5.44 31.15 10.08
C LEU A 18 -5.65 29.65 9.82
N MET A 19 -6.90 29.19 9.82
CA MET A 19 -7.22 27.81 9.45
C MET A 19 -6.94 27.51 7.97
N LEU A 20 -7.24 28.47 7.08
CA LEU A 20 -6.97 28.32 5.65
C LEU A 20 -5.47 28.33 5.34
N MET A 21 -4.66 29.15 6.05
CA MET A 21 -3.19 29.14 5.92
C MET A 21 -2.56 27.84 6.43
N ALA A 22 -3.08 27.23 7.51
CA ALA A 22 -2.61 25.95 8.01
C ALA A 22 -2.85 24.81 7.01
N VAL A 23 -3.96 24.83 6.28
CA VAL A 23 -4.28 23.82 5.25
C VAL A 23 -3.35 23.96 4.03
N LEU A 24 -2.98 25.18 3.64
CA LEU A 24 -2.06 25.42 2.51
C LEU A 24 -0.61 25.02 2.80
N SER A 25 -0.18 25.03 4.07
CA SER A 25 1.17 24.60 4.47
C SER A 25 1.36 23.08 4.43
N PHE A 26 0.27 22.28 4.40
CA PHE A 26 0.32 20.82 4.31
C PHE A 26 0.38 20.29 2.86
N ALA A 27 0.18 21.12 1.84
CA ALA A 27 0.10 20.71 0.44
C ALA A 27 1.47 20.39 -0.20
N GLY A 28 2.58 20.45 0.54
CA GLY A 28 3.94 20.33 0.03
C GLY A 28 4.73 19.09 0.48
N GLN A 29 4.14 18.10 1.13
CA GLN A 29 4.87 16.87 1.43
C GLN A 29 4.90 15.96 0.20
N SER A 30 5.89 16.17 -0.65
CA SER A 30 6.23 15.24 -1.72
C SER A 30 6.39 13.84 -1.12
N ILE A 31 5.70 12.84 -1.68
CA ILE A 31 5.97 11.44 -1.36
C ILE A 31 7.44 11.22 -1.72
N ALA A 32 8.29 11.09 -0.69
CA ALA A 32 9.74 10.97 -0.89
C ALA A 32 10.03 9.79 -1.80
N LYS A 33 10.72 10.06 -2.92
CA LYS A 33 11.15 9.02 -3.85
C LYS A 33 12.29 8.27 -3.18
N MET A 34 12.01 7.07 -2.65
CA MET A 34 13.03 6.20 -2.07
C MET A 34 14.04 5.78 -3.16
N SER A 35 15.32 5.72 -2.81
CA SER A 35 16.35 5.13 -3.67
C SER A 35 16.13 3.61 -3.82
N ALA A 36 16.76 2.99 -4.82
CA ALA A 36 16.73 1.54 -5.01
C ALA A 36 17.21 0.81 -3.74
N LYS A 37 18.33 1.27 -3.14
CA LYS A 37 18.90 0.70 -1.93
C LYS A 37 17.96 0.76 -0.72
N GLU A 38 17.24 1.87 -0.53
CA GLU A 38 16.25 2.01 0.55
C GLU A 38 15.05 1.11 0.35
N VAL A 39 14.57 0.96 -0.91
CA VAL A 39 13.50 0.01 -1.21
C VAL A 39 13.95 -1.42 -0.94
N ASP A 40 15.14 -1.83 -1.40
CA ASP A 40 15.66 -3.18 -1.17
C ASP A 40 15.81 -3.49 0.33
N ALA A 41 16.36 -2.58 1.11
CA ALA A 41 16.47 -2.75 2.57
C ALA A 41 15.09 -2.90 3.25
N SER A 42 14.10 -2.12 2.80
CA SER A 42 12.73 -2.22 3.30
C SER A 42 12.06 -3.54 2.90
N VAL A 43 12.32 -4.01 1.69
CA VAL A 43 11.85 -5.30 1.17
C VAL A 43 12.46 -6.46 1.95
N ASP A 44 13.76 -6.42 2.26
CA ASP A 44 14.41 -7.44 3.09
C ASP A 44 13.77 -7.52 4.48
N ALA A 45 13.57 -6.37 5.13
CA ALA A 45 12.90 -6.31 6.43
C ALA A 45 11.44 -6.83 6.38
N ALA A 46 10.70 -6.56 5.31
CA ALA A 46 9.35 -7.09 5.13
C ALA A 46 9.37 -8.61 4.92
N MET A 47 10.35 -9.14 4.17
CA MET A 47 10.51 -10.60 4.00
C MET A 47 10.83 -11.29 5.34
N GLU A 48 11.64 -10.70 6.22
CA GLU A 48 11.87 -11.23 7.56
C GLU A 48 10.56 -11.30 8.38
N ARG A 49 9.74 -10.23 8.34
CA ARG A 49 8.44 -10.23 8.99
C ARG A 49 7.50 -11.28 8.40
N PHE A 50 7.51 -11.45 7.08
CA PHE A 50 6.72 -12.48 6.39
C PHE A 50 7.05 -13.87 6.89
N TYR A 51 8.33 -14.22 6.98
CA TYR A 51 8.78 -15.52 7.50
C TYR A 51 8.39 -15.75 8.97
N LYS A 52 8.27 -14.68 9.77
CA LYS A 52 7.88 -14.77 11.18
C LYS A 52 6.38 -14.88 11.39
N GLN A 53 5.59 -14.21 10.56
CA GLN A 53 4.14 -14.01 10.78
C GLN A 53 3.27 -14.95 9.94
N VAL A 54 3.74 -15.37 8.78
CA VAL A 54 2.95 -16.18 7.86
C VAL A 54 3.37 -17.64 7.95
N LYS A 55 2.40 -18.50 8.33
CA LYS A 55 2.59 -19.95 8.33
C LYS A 55 2.93 -20.41 6.91
N ASP A 56 3.88 -21.33 6.80
CA ASP A 56 4.34 -21.90 5.52
C ASP A 56 4.98 -20.87 4.55
N ALA A 57 5.42 -19.70 5.05
CA ALA A 57 6.02 -18.64 4.23
C ALA A 57 7.19 -19.13 3.34
N LYS A 58 8.04 -20.03 3.85
CA LYS A 58 9.15 -20.59 3.08
C LYS A 58 8.67 -21.39 1.88
N GLU A 59 7.59 -22.13 2.04
CA GLU A 59 7.00 -22.91 0.97
C GLU A 59 6.30 -22.02 -0.06
N VAL A 60 5.63 -20.94 0.40
CA VAL A 60 5.09 -19.90 -0.49
C VAL A 60 6.18 -19.34 -1.39
N VAL A 61 7.32 -18.95 -0.80
CA VAL A 61 8.47 -18.38 -1.54
C VAL A 61 9.04 -19.38 -2.53
N ARG A 62 9.12 -20.66 -2.16
CA ARG A 62 9.64 -21.73 -3.02
C ARG A 62 8.76 -22.00 -4.24
N GLN A 63 7.44 -21.92 -4.09
CA GLN A 63 6.48 -22.21 -5.16
C GLN A 63 6.24 -21.00 -6.08
N ALA A 64 6.37 -19.78 -5.58
CA ALA A 64 6.14 -18.58 -6.35
C ALA A 64 7.13 -18.42 -7.50
N LYS A 65 6.63 -18.10 -8.70
CA LYS A 65 7.45 -17.76 -9.88
C LYS A 65 8.06 -16.36 -9.77
N GLY A 66 7.46 -15.49 -8.98
CA GLY A 66 7.94 -14.17 -8.60
C GLY A 66 7.08 -13.60 -7.49
N MET A 67 7.61 -12.62 -6.78
CA MET A 67 6.93 -11.97 -5.66
C MET A 67 7.12 -10.45 -5.75
N LEU A 68 6.02 -9.69 -5.72
CA LEU A 68 6.08 -8.26 -5.52
C LEU A 68 5.90 -7.97 -4.03
N ILE A 69 6.93 -7.41 -3.42
CA ILE A 69 6.95 -7.06 -1.99
C ILE A 69 6.81 -5.55 -1.86
N LEU A 70 5.78 -5.11 -1.15
CA LEU A 70 5.44 -3.71 -0.89
C LEU A 70 5.46 -3.46 0.62
N PRO A 71 6.61 -3.06 1.18
CA PRO A 71 6.74 -2.77 2.59
C PRO A 71 6.08 -1.44 2.95
N ASN A 72 5.53 -1.35 4.16
CA ASN A 72 5.01 -0.13 4.75
C ASN A 72 4.07 0.66 3.82
N VAL A 73 3.13 -0.03 3.16
CA VAL A 73 2.06 0.63 2.41
C VAL A 73 1.26 1.51 3.36
N LYS A 74 1.25 2.81 3.11
CA LYS A 74 0.65 3.82 3.99
C LYS A 74 -0.73 4.22 3.50
N LYS A 75 -1.66 4.36 4.45
CA LYS A 75 -3.00 4.91 4.25
C LYS A 75 -3.23 6.05 5.25
N GLY A 76 -3.90 7.11 4.85
CA GLY A 76 -4.33 8.18 5.76
C GLY A 76 -3.65 9.53 5.51
N ALA A 77 -3.43 10.32 6.54
CA ALA A 77 -3.18 11.76 6.56
C ALA A 77 -2.15 12.34 5.55
N LEU A 78 -1.25 11.53 5.01
CA LEU A 78 -0.27 11.95 4.00
C LEU A 78 -0.78 11.78 2.56
N ILE A 79 -1.87 11.01 2.36
CA ILE A 79 -2.42 10.69 1.04
C ILE A 79 -3.93 10.87 1.13
N VAL A 80 -4.42 12.03 0.70
CA VAL A 80 -5.84 12.32 0.69
C VAL A 80 -6.56 11.31 -0.21
N GLY A 81 -7.36 10.44 0.40
CA GLY A 81 -8.22 9.49 -0.31
C GLY A 81 -7.54 8.25 -0.88
N GLY A 82 -6.39 7.80 -0.35
CA GLY A 82 -5.76 6.61 -0.89
C GLY A 82 -4.72 5.91 -0.02
N GLU A 83 -4.19 4.82 -0.57
CA GLU A 83 -3.05 4.08 -0.05
C GLU A 83 -1.90 4.17 -1.06
N TYR A 84 -0.68 4.27 -0.57
CA TYR A 84 0.51 4.31 -1.40
C TYR A 84 1.64 3.46 -0.80
N GLY A 85 2.37 2.76 -1.65
CA GLY A 85 3.58 2.04 -1.29
C GLY A 85 4.55 1.94 -2.46
N GLN A 86 5.83 1.74 -2.14
CA GLN A 86 6.87 1.37 -3.10
C GLN A 86 7.45 0.03 -2.68
N GLY A 87 7.89 -0.76 -3.67
CA GLY A 87 8.47 -2.06 -3.40
C GLY A 87 9.23 -2.62 -4.59
N ALA A 88 9.63 -3.89 -4.47
CA ALA A 88 10.40 -4.56 -5.50
C ALA A 88 9.78 -5.90 -5.91
N MET A 89 9.90 -6.22 -7.18
CA MET A 89 9.66 -7.54 -7.75
C MET A 89 10.91 -8.38 -7.55
N ARG A 90 10.76 -9.52 -6.89
CA ARG A 90 11.81 -10.53 -6.74
C ARG A 90 11.50 -11.80 -7.52
N ILE A 91 12.48 -12.29 -8.26
CA ILE A 91 12.47 -13.57 -8.97
C ILE A 91 13.72 -14.32 -8.55
N GLY A 92 13.55 -15.54 -8.05
CA GLY A 92 14.67 -16.32 -7.51
C GLY A 92 15.45 -15.62 -6.40
N GLY A 93 14.75 -14.83 -5.58
CA GLY A 93 15.33 -14.06 -4.46
C GLY A 93 16.05 -12.76 -4.85
N LYS A 94 16.17 -12.44 -6.15
CA LYS A 94 16.85 -11.24 -6.64
C LYS A 94 15.85 -10.18 -7.07
N THR A 95 16.09 -8.91 -6.73
CA THR A 95 15.31 -7.78 -7.24
C THR A 95 15.54 -7.61 -8.74
N VAL A 96 14.45 -7.59 -9.51
CA VAL A 96 14.49 -7.42 -10.98
C VAL A 96 13.85 -6.13 -11.44
N GLU A 97 12.88 -5.61 -10.70
CA GLU A 97 12.14 -4.38 -11.04
C GLU A 97 11.61 -3.72 -9.76
N TYR A 98 11.33 -2.43 -9.83
CA TYR A 98 10.69 -1.67 -8.75
C TYR A 98 9.31 -1.21 -9.17
N TYR A 99 8.39 -1.13 -8.19
CA TYR A 99 7.00 -0.75 -8.42
C TYR A 99 6.50 0.23 -7.36
N SER A 100 5.56 1.07 -7.75
CA SER A 100 4.65 1.76 -6.83
C SER A 100 3.28 1.10 -6.89
N MET A 101 2.58 1.16 -5.77
CA MET A 101 1.16 0.83 -5.66
C MET A 101 0.41 2.09 -5.24
N PHE A 102 -0.72 2.34 -5.88
CA PHE A 102 -1.71 3.31 -5.45
C PHE A 102 -3.09 2.64 -5.45
N ALA A 103 -3.83 2.80 -4.36
CA ALA A 103 -5.23 2.37 -4.27
C ALA A 103 -6.08 3.53 -3.76
N GLY A 104 -7.13 3.89 -4.48
CA GLY A 104 -8.12 4.86 -4.01
C GLY A 104 -8.88 4.32 -2.80
N SER A 105 -9.13 5.12 -1.78
CA SER A 105 -10.03 4.79 -0.69
C SER A 105 -11.08 5.87 -0.53
N LEU A 106 -12.36 5.46 -0.48
CA LEU A 106 -13.47 6.33 -0.14
C LEU A 106 -13.59 6.34 1.39
N GLY A 107 -13.32 7.47 2.02
CA GLY A 107 -13.53 7.67 3.45
C GLY A 107 -12.48 8.56 4.12
N LEU A 108 -12.96 9.43 5.00
CA LEU A 108 -12.14 10.18 5.93
C LEU A 108 -11.68 9.22 7.03
N GLN A 109 -10.41 8.82 7.00
CA GLN A 109 -9.82 8.04 8.08
C GLN A 109 -8.88 8.93 8.89
N ILE A 110 -9.15 9.02 10.18
CA ILE A 110 -8.33 9.76 11.14
C ILE A 110 -7.21 8.81 11.60
N GLY A 111 -5.96 9.20 11.35
CA GLY A 111 -4.76 8.45 11.76
C GLY A 111 -4.02 7.79 10.62
N GLY A 112 -2.70 7.63 10.79
CA GLY A 112 -1.84 6.91 9.85
C GLY A 112 -1.97 5.40 10.05
N GLN A 113 -2.13 4.68 8.95
CA GLN A 113 -2.10 3.21 8.93
C GLN A 113 -0.97 2.74 8.04
N ALA A 114 -0.36 1.62 8.37
CA ALA A 114 0.65 0.98 7.55
C ALA A 114 0.47 -0.54 7.56
N LYS A 115 0.81 -1.17 6.45
CA LYS A 115 0.78 -2.62 6.28
C LYS A 115 1.85 -3.06 5.30
N ASP A 116 2.29 -4.29 5.43
CA ASP A 116 3.09 -4.94 4.40
C ASP A 116 2.17 -5.75 3.47
N ILE A 117 2.47 -5.72 2.17
CA ILE A 117 1.76 -6.49 1.17
C ILE A 117 2.78 -7.31 0.38
N ILE A 118 2.53 -8.60 0.23
CA ILE A 118 3.27 -9.46 -0.69
C ILE A 118 2.29 -10.07 -1.68
N ILE A 119 2.56 -9.88 -2.97
CA ILE A 119 1.81 -10.50 -4.05
C ILE A 119 2.68 -11.60 -4.64
N ALA A 120 2.24 -12.85 -4.47
CA ALA A 120 2.89 -14.04 -5.00
C ALA A 120 2.25 -14.45 -6.34
N PHE A 121 3.06 -14.53 -7.39
CA PHE A 121 2.65 -15.01 -8.70
C PHE A 121 2.93 -16.51 -8.79
N MET A 122 1.87 -17.31 -8.84
CA MET A 122 1.95 -18.76 -8.84
C MET A 122 2.13 -19.34 -10.26
N SER A 123 1.76 -18.59 -11.31
CA SER A 123 1.99 -18.97 -12.69
C SER A 123 2.95 -18.00 -13.40
N SER A 124 3.77 -18.57 -14.30
CA SER A 124 4.69 -17.78 -15.13
C SER A 124 3.94 -16.84 -16.08
N GLU A 125 2.74 -17.23 -16.54
CA GLU A 125 1.90 -16.41 -17.39
C GLU A 125 1.38 -15.16 -16.66
N ALA A 126 0.88 -15.34 -15.42
CA ALA A 126 0.40 -14.22 -14.61
C ALA A 126 1.55 -13.23 -14.30
N LEU A 127 2.73 -13.76 -13.94
CA LEU A 127 3.93 -12.94 -13.73
C LEU A 127 4.32 -12.17 -14.98
N LYS A 128 4.32 -12.82 -16.14
CA LYS A 128 4.65 -12.20 -17.43
C LYS A 128 3.66 -11.07 -17.77
N LYS A 129 2.35 -11.34 -17.72
CA LYS A 129 1.30 -10.33 -17.97
C LYS A 129 1.44 -9.13 -17.05
N PHE A 130 1.70 -9.34 -15.76
CA PHE A 130 1.93 -8.26 -14.81
C PHE A 130 3.14 -7.41 -15.21
N ARG A 131 4.28 -8.03 -15.53
CA ARG A 131 5.53 -7.34 -15.84
C ARG A 131 5.50 -6.60 -17.20
N GLU A 132 4.74 -7.08 -18.18
CA GLU A 132 4.61 -6.47 -19.50
C GLU A 132 3.61 -5.32 -19.53
N SER A 133 2.73 -5.22 -18.55
CA SER A 133 1.76 -4.13 -18.47
C SER A 133 2.44 -2.78 -18.16
N LYS A 134 1.95 -1.69 -18.78
CA LYS A 134 2.38 -0.31 -18.48
C LYS A 134 1.75 0.23 -17.18
N GLY A 135 0.73 -0.44 -16.67
CA GLY A 135 0.05 -0.19 -15.42
C GLY A 135 -0.95 -1.32 -15.21
N TRP A 136 -0.82 -2.05 -14.11
CA TRP A 136 -1.65 -3.21 -13.81
C TRP A 136 -2.63 -2.86 -12.69
N GLU A 137 -3.90 -3.25 -12.85
CA GLU A 137 -4.96 -2.97 -11.88
C GLU A 137 -5.56 -4.28 -11.34
N ALA A 138 -5.53 -4.45 -10.02
CA ALA A 138 -6.08 -5.62 -9.36
C ALA A 138 -7.62 -5.66 -9.50
N GLY A 139 -8.13 -6.80 -9.94
CA GLY A 139 -9.56 -7.01 -10.20
C GLY A 139 -10.03 -6.58 -11.58
N VAL A 140 -9.16 -5.94 -12.39
CA VAL A 140 -9.39 -5.59 -13.80
C VAL A 140 -8.50 -6.43 -14.69
N ASP A 141 -7.16 -6.29 -14.53
CA ASP A 141 -6.17 -7.01 -15.35
C ASP A 141 -5.91 -8.43 -14.86
N GLY A 142 -6.28 -8.73 -13.60
CA GLY A 142 -6.19 -10.05 -13.01
C GLY A 142 -6.81 -10.12 -11.62
N ASN A 143 -7.36 -11.28 -11.30
CA ASN A 143 -7.88 -11.54 -9.97
C ASN A 143 -6.73 -11.85 -9.00
N VAL A 144 -6.79 -11.23 -7.82
CA VAL A 144 -5.85 -11.45 -6.72
C VAL A 144 -6.61 -12.06 -5.56
N ALA A 145 -6.26 -13.29 -5.20
CA ALA A 145 -6.80 -13.92 -4.00
C ALA A 145 -6.15 -13.35 -2.76
N LEU A 146 -6.92 -12.73 -1.89
CA LEU A 146 -6.42 -12.22 -0.63
C LEU A 146 -6.37 -13.33 0.42
N ILE A 147 -5.16 -13.64 0.89
CA ILE A 147 -4.91 -14.61 1.94
C ILE A 147 -4.87 -13.89 3.29
N LYS A 148 -5.83 -14.21 4.15
CA LYS A 148 -5.89 -13.66 5.52
C LYS A 148 -4.89 -14.39 6.41
N VAL A 149 -3.87 -13.69 6.85
CA VAL A 149 -2.88 -14.22 7.79
C VAL A 149 -3.53 -14.44 9.15
N GLY A 150 -3.43 -15.65 9.70
CA GLY A 150 -4.01 -16.00 11.02
C GLY A 150 -5.42 -16.60 10.99
N ALA A 151 -6.06 -16.80 9.84
CA ALA A 151 -7.42 -17.36 9.74
C ALA A 151 -7.51 -18.90 9.81
N GLY A 152 -6.43 -19.58 10.20
CA GLY A 152 -6.42 -21.05 10.40
C GLY A 152 -6.29 -21.89 9.13
N GLU A 153 -6.60 -21.36 7.96
CA GLU A 153 -6.40 -22.04 6.68
C GLU A 153 -4.93 -21.97 6.24
N SER A 154 -4.41 -23.07 5.68
CA SER A 154 -3.05 -23.07 5.14
C SER A 154 -2.96 -22.10 3.95
N ALA A 155 -2.00 -21.18 4.00
CA ALA A 155 -1.69 -20.27 2.89
C ALA A 155 -1.46 -21.04 1.57
N LEU A 156 -0.88 -22.23 1.65
CA LEU A 156 -0.63 -23.11 0.51
C LEU A 156 -1.92 -23.60 -0.15
N THR A 157 -2.91 -24.02 0.65
CA THR A 157 -4.19 -24.50 0.12
C THR A 157 -4.95 -23.39 -0.59
N ALA A 158 -4.95 -22.19 0.00
CA ALA A 158 -5.60 -21.03 -0.59
C ALA A 158 -4.90 -20.55 -1.87
N MET A 159 -3.56 -20.63 -1.92
CA MET A 159 -2.74 -20.26 -3.08
C MET A 159 -2.83 -21.21 -4.25
N SER A 160 -2.88 -22.53 -3.99
CA SER A 160 -2.74 -23.58 -5.03
C SER A 160 -3.77 -23.49 -6.14
N LYS A 161 -4.89 -22.83 -5.88
CA LYS A 161 -6.02 -22.66 -6.81
C LYS A 161 -6.01 -21.31 -7.54
N GLN A 162 -5.06 -20.43 -7.25
CA GLN A 162 -5.08 -19.06 -7.74
C GLN A 162 -3.77 -18.71 -8.47
N PRO A 163 -3.81 -18.08 -9.65
CA PRO A 163 -2.61 -17.65 -10.37
C PRO A 163 -1.86 -16.51 -9.66
N ILE A 164 -2.57 -15.72 -8.84
CA ILE A 164 -2.03 -14.60 -8.07
C ILE A 164 -2.66 -14.61 -6.68
N ALA A 165 -1.83 -14.61 -5.64
CA ALA A 165 -2.25 -14.52 -4.25
C ALA A 165 -1.55 -13.36 -3.55
N ALA A 166 -2.27 -12.67 -2.66
CA ALA A 166 -1.73 -11.56 -1.88
C ALA A 166 -1.84 -11.82 -0.38
N PHE A 167 -0.78 -11.52 0.33
CA PHE A 167 -0.68 -11.56 1.79
C PHE A 167 -0.62 -10.14 2.32
N VAL A 168 -1.50 -9.82 3.26
CA VAL A 168 -1.46 -8.55 4.01
C VAL A 168 -1.15 -8.87 5.46
N PHE A 169 -0.09 -8.29 5.98
CA PHE A 169 0.44 -8.56 7.33
C PHE A 169 1.13 -7.32 7.91
N ASP A 170 1.66 -7.42 9.12
CA ASP A 170 2.28 -6.31 9.88
C ASP A 170 1.41 -5.04 9.91
N VAL A 171 0.10 -5.25 10.10
CA VAL A 171 -0.89 -4.17 10.06
C VAL A 171 -0.74 -3.30 11.31
N LYS A 172 -0.52 -1.99 11.11
CA LYS A 172 -0.43 -0.97 12.14
C LYS A 172 -1.60 0.00 12.01
N GLY A 173 -2.25 0.27 13.14
CA GLY A 173 -3.46 1.10 13.19
C GLY A 173 -4.75 0.31 13.00
N LEU A 174 -5.89 1.00 13.10
CA LEU A 174 -7.21 0.39 12.93
C LEU A 174 -7.50 0.20 11.42
N MET A 175 -7.44 -1.03 10.96
CA MET A 175 -7.74 -1.39 9.57
C MET A 175 -9.00 -2.26 9.49
N ALA A 176 -10.09 -1.68 8.99
CA ALA A 176 -11.34 -2.39 8.79
C ALA A 176 -11.42 -3.07 7.41
N ASP A 177 -10.70 -2.56 6.40
CA ASP A 177 -10.76 -3.04 5.02
C ASP A 177 -9.38 -3.47 4.51
N MET A 178 -9.30 -4.69 3.99
CA MET A 178 -8.10 -5.28 3.41
C MET A 178 -8.38 -5.71 1.95
N SER A 179 -8.92 -4.84 1.13
CA SER A 179 -9.14 -5.10 -0.29
C SER A 179 -7.98 -4.56 -1.13
N LEU A 180 -7.59 -5.29 -2.16
CA LEU A 180 -6.68 -4.83 -3.20
C LEU A 180 -7.41 -4.47 -4.49
N LYS A 181 -8.72 -4.63 -4.55
CA LYS A 181 -9.51 -4.30 -5.74
C LYS A 181 -9.36 -2.83 -6.10
N GLY A 182 -9.03 -2.55 -7.36
CA GLY A 182 -8.75 -1.20 -7.85
C GLY A 182 -7.36 -0.66 -7.50
N ALA A 183 -6.50 -1.46 -6.85
CA ALA A 183 -5.10 -1.08 -6.65
C ALA A 183 -4.34 -1.10 -7.97
N LYS A 184 -3.68 0.02 -8.28
CA LYS A 184 -2.85 0.21 -9.49
C LYS A 184 -1.39 0.07 -9.16
N PHE A 185 -0.69 -0.71 -9.99
CA PHE A 185 0.73 -0.97 -9.87
C PHE A 185 1.45 -0.40 -11.08
N SER A 186 2.47 0.40 -10.86
CA SER A 186 3.25 1.04 -11.93
C SER A 186 4.73 0.81 -11.71
N LYS A 187 5.47 0.50 -12.80
CA LYS A 187 6.93 0.38 -12.73
C LYS A 187 7.57 1.71 -12.35
N LEU A 188 8.62 1.62 -11.55
CA LEU A 188 9.46 2.75 -11.17
C LEU A 188 10.83 2.60 -11.83
N ASP A 189 11.28 3.65 -12.50
CA ASP A 189 12.67 3.75 -12.90
C ASP A 189 13.51 4.17 -11.70
N LYS A 190 14.38 3.25 -11.25
CA LYS A 190 15.32 3.45 -10.14
C LYS A 190 16.76 3.18 -10.59
N SER A 191 17.03 3.37 -11.87
CA SER A 191 18.33 3.11 -12.50
C SER A 191 19.43 4.14 -12.14
N LYS A 192 19.29 4.82 -10.99
CA LYS A 192 20.34 5.73 -10.49
C LYS A 192 20.54 5.54 -8.99
#